data_ce8851f5c4f3037cb2ba9e2206e612d0
#
_entry.id   ce8851f5c4f3037cb2ba9e2206e612d0
#
_cell.length_a   1.000
_cell.length_b   1.000
_cell.length_c   1.000
_cell.angle_alpha   90.00
_cell.angle_beta   90.00
_cell.angle_gamma   90.00
#
_symmetry.space_group_name_H-M   'P 1'
#
loop_
_entity.id
_entity.type
_entity.pdbx_description
1 polymer ?
#
loop_
_entity_poly.entity_id
_entity_poly.type
_entity_poly.pdbx_seq_one_letter_code
_entity_poly.pdbx_strand_id
1 'polypeptide(L)'
;MARVFMKGTEAIAEAAVRAGCRFFAGYPITPQNEIPEYLARRLPEVGGSFVQGESEVASINMVYGAAGTGTRAMTSSSSCGISLMSEGVSFCASARVPIVYVNVQRGGPGIGTIQPAQQDYTQATKASGNGGFRMRVFSPSTVQEAVDMTYAAFDYAQQDRNPVLILTDGVMGTIMEPVALPPERSAEEVKALKEQCRSWAAIGHDSYKEPRATIDAGRWDTKEQERSCKRAEELYKSWPSEAETMYLDDAEIVVTGYGICGRIARSAVKLLRAKGHKVGFIRPKTLYPFPADVYAGLDFDRVKAILDVEMCIPAQMVDDIRLAINDRCPIETCLHAGGEIMGRGEVMDAVRKLLER
;
A
#
# COMPACT_ATOMS: atom_id res chain seq x y z
N MET A 1 -1.50 23.52 -12.06
CA MET A 1 -2.65 23.35 -11.15
C MET A 1 -2.35 24.07 -9.83
N ALA A 2 -3.35 24.68 -9.20
CA ALA A 2 -3.18 25.25 -7.86
C ALA A 2 -2.89 24.12 -6.88
N ARG A 3 -1.95 24.35 -5.94
CA ARG A 3 -1.66 23.39 -4.87
C ARG A 3 -2.51 23.71 -3.64
N VAL A 4 -2.98 22.66 -2.98
CA VAL A 4 -3.74 22.72 -1.73
C VAL A 4 -2.88 22.13 -0.62
N PHE A 5 -2.86 22.79 0.54
CA PHE A 5 -2.11 22.30 1.70
C PHE A 5 -2.99 21.33 2.49
N MET A 6 -2.62 20.04 2.55
CA MET A 6 -3.43 18.97 3.12
C MET A 6 -2.60 18.02 3.97
N LYS A 7 -3.25 17.42 4.99
CA LYS A 7 -2.70 16.26 5.70
C LYS A 7 -2.67 15.03 4.79
N GLY A 8 -1.75 14.10 5.03
CA GLY A 8 -1.65 12.88 4.25
C GLY A 8 -2.94 12.05 4.24
N THR A 9 -3.58 11.88 5.40
CA THR A 9 -4.88 11.16 5.54
C THR A 9 -6.02 11.84 4.77
N GLU A 10 -6.15 13.17 4.86
CA GLU A 10 -7.15 13.94 4.11
C GLU A 10 -6.88 13.90 2.60
N ALA A 11 -5.62 13.95 2.20
CA ALA A 11 -5.21 13.89 0.80
C ALA A 11 -5.53 12.52 0.17
N ILE A 12 -5.33 11.42 0.90
CA ILE A 12 -5.76 10.08 0.51
C ILE A 12 -7.28 10.04 0.32
N ALA A 13 -8.05 10.58 1.26
CA ALA A 13 -9.50 10.60 1.20
C ALA A 13 -10.01 11.40 -0.01
N GLU A 14 -9.47 12.60 -0.25
CA GLU A 14 -9.87 13.41 -1.40
C GLU A 14 -9.45 12.76 -2.73
N ALA A 15 -8.26 12.14 -2.80
CA ALA A 15 -7.83 11.42 -3.98
C ALA A 15 -8.78 10.26 -4.32
N ALA A 16 -9.27 9.54 -3.31
CA ALA A 16 -10.25 8.48 -3.50
C ALA A 16 -11.58 9.00 -4.08
N VAL A 17 -12.12 10.10 -3.53
CA VAL A 17 -13.34 10.72 -4.07
C VAL A 17 -13.15 11.14 -5.52
N ARG A 18 -12.04 11.80 -5.83
CA ARG A 18 -11.68 12.22 -7.20
C ARG A 18 -11.49 11.05 -8.16
N ALA A 19 -10.99 9.91 -7.67
CA ALA A 19 -10.90 8.68 -8.45
C ALA A 19 -12.27 8.02 -8.71
N GLY A 20 -13.36 8.55 -8.19
CA GLY A 20 -14.71 8.02 -8.37
C GLY A 20 -15.15 7.05 -7.29
N CYS A 21 -14.50 7.02 -6.13
CA CYS A 21 -15.02 6.31 -4.96
C CYS A 21 -16.40 6.86 -4.58
N ARG A 22 -17.38 5.97 -4.41
CA ARG A 22 -18.76 6.33 -4.06
C ARG A 22 -19.31 5.54 -2.88
N PHE A 23 -18.50 4.69 -2.28
CA PHE A 23 -18.85 3.98 -1.06
C PHE A 23 -17.64 3.84 -0.14
N PHE A 24 -17.85 4.17 1.12
CA PHE A 24 -16.89 3.91 2.19
C PHE A 24 -17.63 3.28 3.38
N ALA A 25 -17.05 2.23 3.93
CA ALA A 25 -17.42 1.76 5.27
C ALA A 25 -16.14 1.58 6.08
N GLY A 26 -16.14 2.01 7.34
CA GLY A 26 -14.99 1.95 8.22
C GLY A 26 -15.37 1.98 9.69
N TYR A 27 -14.44 1.56 10.54
CA TYR A 27 -14.52 1.66 12.00
C TYR A 27 -13.45 2.63 12.50
N PRO A 28 -13.75 3.53 13.45
CA PRO A 28 -12.79 4.50 13.96
C PRO A 28 -11.61 3.83 14.65
N ILE A 29 -10.41 4.17 14.24
CA ILE A 29 -9.16 3.69 14.85
C ILE A 29 -8.01 4.67 14.58
N THR A 30 -7.25 5.03 15.62
CA THR A 30 -6.07 5.89 15.49
C THR A 30 -4.91 5.10 14.86
N PRO A 31 -4.12 5.71 13.91
CA PRO A 31 -4.09 7.11 13.52
C PRO A 31 -4.78 7.44 12.18
N GLN A 32 -5.78 6.70 11.74
CA GLN A 32 -6.40 6.90 10.41
C GLN A 32 -7.70 7.74 10.43
N ASN A 33 -8.13 8.23 11.59
CA ASN A 33 -9.47 8.81 11.80
C ASN A 33 -9.85 9.94 10.83
N GLU A 34 -8.90 10.76 10.39
CA GLU A 34 -9.19 11.84 9.44
C GLU A 34 -9.65 11.32 8.06
N ILE A 35 -9.35 10.05 7.68
CA ILE A 35 -9.87 9.46 6.43
C ILE A 35 -11.40 9.32 6.51
N PRO A 36 -11.99 8.58 7.48
CA PRO A 36 -13.43 8.48 7.57
C PRO A 36 -14.11 9.83 7.88
N GLU A 37 -13.52 10.69 8.70
CA GLU A 37 -14.05 12.04 9.00
C GLU A 37 -14.16 12.89 7.71
N TYR A 38 -13.13 12.87 6.87
CA TYR A 38 -13.16 13.56 5.59
C TYR A 38 -14.22 12.98 4.65
N LEU A 39 -14.27 11.66 4.53
CA LEU A 39 -15.21 10.96 3.65
C LEU A 39 -16.66 11.06 4.11
N ALA A 40 -16.91 11.13 5.42
CA ALA A 40 -18.25 11.35 5.97
C ALA A 40 -18.88 12.65 5.47
N ARG A 41 -18.07 13.70 5.27
CA ARG A 41 -18.50 14.99 4.72
C ARG A 41 -18.54 14.94 3.19
N ARG A 42 -17.49 14.41 2.57
CA ARG A 42 -17.23 14.60 1.14
C ARG A 42 -18.03 13.63 0.24
N LEU A 43 -18.26 12.38 0.67
CA LEU A 43 -19.01 11.41 -0.15
C LEU A 43 -20.45 11.82 -0.44
N PRO A 44 -21.25 12.32 0.52
CA PRO A 44 -22.60 12.81 0.23
C PRO A 44 -22.64 13.91 -0.83
N GLU A 45 -21.64 14.80 -0.88
CA GLU A 45 -21.56 15.89 -1.87
C GLU A 45 -21.47 15.40 -3.31
N VAL A 46 -20.92 14.19 -3.50
CA VAL A 46 -20.74 13.56 -4.83
C VAL A 46 -21.71 12.40 -5.10
N GLY A 47 -22.78 12.30 -4.31
CA GLY A 47 -23.77 11.24 -4.42
C GLY A 47 -23.26 9.86 -3.98
N GLY A 48 -22.24 9.81 -3.16
CA GLY A 48 -21.71 8.60 -2.52
C GLY A 48 -22.33 8.33 -1.15
N SER A 49 -21.97 7.21 -0.56
CA SER A 49 -22.46 6.77 0.76
C SER A 49 -21.29 6.53 1.71
N PHE A 50 -21.44 7.01 2.94
CA PHE A 50 -20.54 6.75 4.05
C PHE A 50 -21.27 5.93 5.11
N VAL A 51 -20.62 4.90 5.62
CA VAL A 51 -21.16 4.07 6.71
C VAL A 51 -20.09 3.87 7.77
N GLN A 52 -20.41 4.15 9.03
CA GLN A 52 -19.61 3.72 10.16
C GLN A 52 -20.10 2.33 10.60
N GLY A 53 -19.24 1.32 10.39
CA GLY A 53 -19.53 -0.04 10.87
C GLY A 53 -19.33 -0.18 12.38
N GLU A 54 -19.89 -1.23 12.97
CA GLU A 54 -19.66 -1.56 14.36
C GLU A 54 -18.30 -2.25 14.61
N SER A 55 -17.62 -2.66 13.54
CA SER A 55 -16.32 -3.28 13.56
C SER A 55 -15.64 -3.22 12.18
N GLU A 56 -14.35 -3.51 12.13
CA GLU A 56 -13.62 -3.66 10.87
C GLU A 56 -14.14 -4.86 10.06
N VAL A 57 -14.55 -5.93 10.74
CA VAL A 57 -15.15 -7.11 10.08
C VAL A 57 -16.46 -6.72 9.35
N ALA A 58 -17.34 -5.96 10.00
CA ALA A 58 -18.55 -5.46 9.35
C ALA A 58 -18.21 -4.53 8.21
N SER A 59 -17.27 -3.61 8.41
CA SER A 59 -16.87 -2.61 7.42
C SER A 59 -16.35 -3.23 6.12
N ILE A 60 -15.45 -4.22 6.21
CA ILE A 60 -14.93 -4.89 5.00
C ILE A 60 -16.01 -5.67 4.27
N ASN A 61 -16.97 -6.29 4.98
CA ASN A 61 -18.07 -7.00 4.35
C ASN A 61 -19.06 -6.03 3.66
N MET A 62 -19.32 -4.85 4.23
CA MET A 62 -20.10 -3.80 3.57
C MET A 62 -19.41 -3.31 2.29
N VAL A 63 -18.09 -3.08 2.35
CA VAL A 63 -17.29 -2.68 1.17
C VAL A 63 -17.30 -3.79 0.11
N TYR A 64 -17.16 -5.05 0.51
CA TYR A 64 -17.28 -6.21 -0.38
C TYR A 64 -18.61 -6.22 -1.12
N GLY A 65 -19.73 -6.06 -0.38
CA GLY A 65 -21.06 -6.00 -0.97
C GLY A 65 -21.23 -4.83 -1.94
N ALA A 66 -20.82 -3.64 -1.54
CA ALA A 66 -20.90 -2.43 -2.39
C ALA A 66 -20.05 -2.57 -3.66
N ALA A 67 -18.81 -3.04 -3.53
CA ALA A 67 -17.92 -3.26 -4.67
C ALA A 67 -18.42 -4.37 -5.59
N GLY A 68 -19.08 -5.40 -5.03
CA GLY A 68 -19.76 -6.46 -5.79
C GLY A 68 -20.84 -5.95 -6.75
N THR A 69 -21.38 -4.75 -6.53
CA THR A 69 -22.30 -4.06 -7.47
C THR A 69 -21.59 -3.25 -8.56
N GLY A 70 -20.26 -3.33 -8.67
CA GLY A 70 -19.46 -2.51 -9.58
C GLY A 70 -19.23 -1.07 -9.10
N THR A 71 -19.64 -0.74 -7.87
CA THR A 71 -19.37 0.56 -7.27
C THR A 71 -17.91 0.62 -6.78
N ARG A 72 -17.17 1.67 -7.11
CA ARG A 72 -15.86 1.90 -6.52
C ARG A 72 -15.99 2.15 -5.04
N ALA A 73 -15.45 1.23 -4.24
CA ALA A 73 -15.60 1.20 -2.80
C ALA A 73 -14.24 1.11 -2.10
N MET A 74 -14.17 1.68 -0.91
CA MET A 74 -12.96 1.69 -0.12
C MET A 74 -13.25 1.52 1.38
N THR A 75 -12.24 1.04 2.10
CA THR A 75 -12.15 1.10 3.56
C THR A 75 -10.77 1.58 3.99
N SER A 76 -10.64 1.95 5.24
CA SER A 76 -9.35 2.23 5.88
C SER A 76 -9.36 1.74 7.33
N SER A 77 -8.17 1.36 7.81
CA SER A 77 -7.97 1.02 9.21
C SER A 77 -6.50 1.17 9.60
N SER A 78 -6.11 0.65 10.72
CA SER A 78 -4.75 0.65 11.24
C SER A 78 -4.41 -0.74 11.78
N SER A 79 -3.30 -1.30 11.36
CA SER A 79 -2.65 -2.53 11.90
C SER A 79 -3.60 -3.61 12.45
N CYS A 80 -3.98 -3.53 13.73
CA CYS A 80 -4.85 -4.54 14.34
C CYS A 80 -6.26 -4.60 13.70
N GLY A 81 -6.79 -3.46 13.22
CA GLY A 81 -8.05 -3.45 12.48
C GLY A 81 -7.90 -4.06 11.07
N ILE A 82 -6.75 -3.89 10.42
CA ILE A 82 -6.44 -4.60 9.16
C ILE A 82 -6.39 -6.12 9.39
N SER A 83 -5.85 -6.55 10.53
CA SER A 83 -5.86 -7.97 10.90
C SER A 83 -7.28 -8.54 10.98
N LEU A 84 -8.24 -7.79 11.52
CA LEU A 84 -9.66 -8.16 11.55
C LEU A 84 -10.30 -8.19 10.15
N MET A 85 -9.84 -7.37 9.22
CA MET A 85 -10.33 -7.32 7.83
C MET A 85 -9.78 -8.45 6.94
N SER A 86 -8.73 -9.15 7.36
CA SER A 86 -7.94 -10.04 6.50
C SER A 86 -8.77 -11.12 5.82
N GLU A 87 -9.75 -11.72 6.50
CA GLU A 87 -10.67 -12.69 5.89
C GLU A 87 -11.50 -12.03 4.78
N GLY A 88 -12.12 -10.88 5.05
CA GLY A 88 -12.92 -10.15 4.05
C GLY A 88 -12.12 -9.73 2.82
N VAL A 89 -10.86 -9.32 3.00
CA VAL A 89 -9.95 -9.03 1.86
C VAL A 89 -9.69 -10.30 1.04
N SER A 90 -9.50 -11.44 1.70
CA SER A 90 -9.36 -12.75 1.06
C SER A 90 -10.60 -13.11 0.22
N PHE A 91 -11.80 -12.85 0.74
CA PHE A 91 -13.05 -13.01 -0.04
C PHE A 91 -13.11 -12.07 -1.24
N CYS A 92 -12.73 -10.81 -1.10
CA CYS A 92 -12.65 -9.88 -2.22
C CYS A 92 -11.72 -10.41 -3.34
N ALA A 93 -10.56 -10.92 -2.96
CA ALA A 93 -9.61 -11.50 -3.92
C ALA A 93 -10.16 -12.76 -4.60
N SER A 94 -10.75 -13.69 -3.83
CA SER A 94 -11.34 -14.93 -4.34
C SER A 94 -12.49 -14.67 -5.31
N ALA A 95 -13.40 -13.76 -4.94
CA ALA A 95 -14.55 -13.38 -5.78
C ALA A 95 -14.17 -12.39 -6.90
N ARG A 96 -12.91 -11.96 -6.97
CA ARG A 96 -12.42 -10.96 -7.93
C ARG A 96 -13.22 -9.64 -7.85
N VAL A 97 -13.44 -9.17 -6.63
CA VAL A 97 -14.13 -7.91 -6.34
C VAL A 97 -13.09 -6.81 -6.11
N PRO A 98 -13.08 -5.76 -6.92
CA PRO A 98 -12.11 -4.67 -6.81
C PRO A 98 -12.43 -3.77 -5.62
N ILE A 99 -11.52 -3.69 -4.68
CA ILE A 99 -11.56 -2.74 -3.57
C ILE A 99 -10.22 -2.02 -3.41
N VAL A 100 -10.26 -0.82 -2.87
CA VAL A 100 -9.07 -0.13 -2.36
C VAL A 100 -9.17 -0.07 -0.84
N TYR A 101 -8.10 -0.39 -0.15
CA TYR A 101 -8.06 -0.16 1.28
C TYR A 101 -6.74 0.46 1.73
N VAL A 102 -6.78 1.17 2.84
CA VAL A 102 -5.64 1.93 3.37
C VAL A 102 -5.30 1.39 4.75
N ASN A 103 -4.03 1.06 4.95
CA ASN A 103 -3.47 0.79 6.26
C ASN A 103 -2.57 1.96 6.68
N VAL A 104 -2.99 2.68 7.71
CA VAL A 104 -2.14 3.67 8.38
C VAL A 104 -1.49 2.96 9.58
N GLN A 105 -0.30 2.42 9.35
CA GLN A 105 0.40 1.55 10.29
C GLN A 105 0.69 2.24 11.62
N ARG A 106 0.54 1.48 12.70
CA ARG A 106 0.90 1.87 14.06
C ARG A 106 1.68 0.76 14.77
N GLY A 107 2.25 1.07 15.93
CA GLY A 107 3.06 0.11 16.70
C GLY A 107 2.25 -1.09 17.17
N GLY A 108 2.76 -2.28 16.93
CA GLY A 108 2.28 -3.58 17.40
C GLY A 108 3.37 -4.29 18.22
N PRO A 109 3.24 -5.60 18.48
CA PRO A 109 2.12 -6.48 18.13
C PRO A 109 0.85 -6.25 18.96
N GLY A 110 -0.24 -6.90 18.55
CA GLY A 110 -1.56 -6.77 19.18
C GLY A 110 -2.13 -5.37 19.03
N ILE A 111 -2.74 -4.81 20.06
CA ILE A 111 -3.25 -3.44 20.04
C ILE A 111 -2.12 -2.40 19.96
N GLY A 112 -0.96 -2.76 20.53
CA GLY A 112 0.27 -1.96 20.50
C GLY A 112 0.12 -0.54 21.00
N THR A 113 0.72 0.40 20.27
CA THR A 113 0.63 1.84 20.51
C THR A 113 -0.10 2.54 19.37
N ILE A 114 -0.61 3.73 19.63
CA ILE A 114 -1.22 4.58 18.57
C ILE A 114 -0.15 5.32 17.72
N GLN A 115 1.11 5.15 18.09
CA GLN A 115 2.23 5.83 17.46
C GLN A 115 2.63 5.18 16.13
N PRO A 116 3.26 5.92 15.20
CA PRO A 116 3.67 5.42 13.89
C PRO A 116 4.62 4.23 13.96
N ALA A 117 4.43 3.26 13.07
CA ALA A 117 5.34 2.13 12.88
C ALA A 117 5.23 1.56 11.46
N GLN A 118 6.04 0.53 11.13
CA GLN A 118 6.04 -0.16 9.84
C GLN A 118 6.01 -1.68 10.01
N GLN A 119 5.22 -2.17 10.97
CA GLN A 119 5.22 -3.60 11.37
C GLN A 119 4.34 -4.50 10.52
N ASP A 120 3.58 -3.95 9.56
CA ASP A 120 2.60 -4.70 8.79
C ASP A 120 3.10 -5.09 7.40
N TYR A 121 4.41 -4.94 7.13
CA TYR A 121 5.00 -5.24 5.83
C TYR A 121 4.71 -6.67 5.38
N THR A 122 5.00 -7.66 6.23
CA THR A 122 4.78 -9.07 5.92
C THR A 122 3.29 -9.39 5.76
N GLN A 123 2.43 -8.82 6.62
CA GLN A 123 0.99 -8.96 6.49
C GLN A 123 0.50 -8.41 5.14
N ALA A 124 0.97 -7.23 4.75
CA ALA A 124 0.59 -6.58 3.50
C ALA A 124 1.07 -7.32 2.25
N THR A 125 2.27 -7.88 2.28
CA THR A 125 2.94 -8.45 1.10
C THR A 125 2.85 -9.97 0.99
N LYS A 126 2.66 -10.69 2.11
CA LYS A 126 2.76 -12.16 2.16
C LYS A 126 1.54 -12.86 2.75
N ALA A 127 1.00 -12.35 3.86
CA ALA A 127 0.20 -13.16 4.80
C ALA A 127 -1.22 -12.62 5.05
N SER A 128 -1.76 -11.75 4.21
CA SER A 128 -3.12 -11.25 4.40
C SER A 128 -4.16 -12.35 4.15
N GLY A 129 -4.99 -12.61 5.14
CA GLY A 129 -6.11 -13.57 5.06
C GLY A 129 -5.70 -15.02 4.81
N ASN A 130 -6.63 -15.76 4.19
CA ASN A 130 -6.40 -17.17 3.80
C ASN A 130 -5.53 -17.22 2.57
N GLY A 131 -4.33 -17.12 2.54
CA GLY A 131 -3.32 -17.31 1.50
C GLY A 131 -3.74 -17.56 0.04
N GLY A 132 -2.76 -17.75 -0.82
CA GLY A 132 -3.01 -18.08 -2.24
C GLY A 132 -3.39 -16.88 -3.11
N PHE A 133 -3.37 -15.66 -2.60
CA PHE A 133 -3.55 -14.45 -3.41
C PHE A 133 -2.46 -13.42 -3.15
N ARG A 134 -2.36 -12.45 -4.04
CA ARG A 134 -1.53 -11.27 -3.91
C ARG A 134 -2.34 -10.04 -4.29
N MET A 135 -1.86 -8.88 -3.88
CA MET A 135 -2.43 -7.58 -4.23
C MET A 135 -1.32 -6.57 -4.48
N ARG A 136 -1.61 -5.55 -5.27
CA ARG A 136 -0.67 -4.43 -5.39
C ARG A 136 -0.60 -3.70 -4.06
N VAL A 137 0.61 -3.47 -3.56
CA VAL A 137 0.87 -2.75 -2.32
C VAL A 137 1.75 -1.54 -2.64
N PHE A 138 1.21 -0.35 -2.47
CA PHE A 138 1.91 0.91 -2.69
C PHE A 138 2.29 1.55 -1.37
N SER A 139 3.49 2.13 -1.31
CA SER A 139 3.95 2.84 -0.12
C SER A 139 4.45 4.25 -0.46
N PRO A 140 3.61 5.29 -0.21
CA PRO A 140 3.99 6.68 -0.44
C PRO A 140 5.01 7.17 0.59
N SER A 141 5.91 8.08 0.16
CA SER A 141 6.86 8.79 1.02
C SER A 141 6.64 10.30 1.05
N THR A 142 5.66 10.79 0.30
CA THR A 142 5.20 12.18 0.29
C THR A 142 3.69 12.22 0.20
N VAL A 143 3.08 13.34 0.60
CA VAL A 143 1.62 13.51 0.49
C VAL A 143 1.19 13.53 -0.98
N GLN A 144 2.03 14.04 -1.89
CA GLN A 144 1.73 13.96 -3.33
C GLN A 144 1.70 12.51 -3.83
N GLU A 145 2.67 11.67 -3.43
CA GLU A 145 2.63 10.25 -3.80
C GLU A 145 1.41 9.54 -3.20
N ALA A 146 0.99 9.92 -1.99
CA ALA A 146 -0.24 9.36 -1.40
C ALA A 146 -1.48 9.70 -2.24
N VAL A 147 -1.57 10.92 -2.77
CA VAL A 147 -2.62 11.33 -3.72
C VAL A 147 -2.54 10.51 -5.00
N ASP A 148 -1.37 10.48 -5.64
CA ASP A 148 -1.21 9.88 -6.97
C ASP A 148 -1.45 8.37 -6.93
N MET A 149 -0.87 7.69 -5.92
CA MET A 149 -1.03 6.24 -5.72
C MET A 149 -2.48 5.87 -5.38
N THR A 150 -3.15 6.64 -4.51
CA THR A 150 -4.55 6.37 -4.16
C THR A 150 -5.47 6.58 -5.36
N TYR A 151 -5.27 7.64 -6.13
CA TYR A 151 -6.06 7.90 -7.34
C TYR A 151 -5.92 6.75 -8.35
N ALA A 152 -4.69 6.31 -8.61
CA ALA A 152 -4.41 5.21 -9.53
C ALA A 152 -4.88 3.84 -9.01
N ALA A 153 -4.88 3.64 -7.69
CA ALA A 153 -5.26 2.37 -7.06
C ALA A 153 -6.67 1.91 -7.46
N PHE A 154 -7.61 2.83 -7.63
CA PHE A 154 -8.97 2.49 -8.06
C PHE A 154 -9.03 1.98 -9.51
N ASP A 155 -8.19 2.50 -10.39
CA ASP A 155 -8.09 2.02 -11.76
C ASP A 155 -7.43 0.64 -11.81
N TYR A 156 -6.34 0.45 -11.07
CA TYR A 156 -5.69 -0.86 -10.93
C TYR A 156 -6.63 -1.91 -10.32
N ALA A 157 -7.32 -1.56 -9.25
CA ALA A 157 -8.27 -2.50 -8.62
C ALA A 157 -9.34 -2.95 -9.60
N GLN A 158 -9.95 -2.02 -10.34
CA GLN A 158 -11.00 -2.31 -11.32
C GLN A 158 -10.47 -3.11 -12.52
N GLN A 159 -9.30 -2.74 -13.06
CA GLN A 159 -8.67 -3.43 -14.18
C GLN A 159 -8.32 -4.88 -13.83
N ASP A 160 -7.69 -5.07 -12.69
CA ASP A 160 -7.22 -6.38 -12.22
C ASP A 160 -8.36 -7.21 -11.61
N ARG A 161 -9.47 -6.58 -11.22
CA ARG A 161 -10.53 -7.15 -10.38
C ARG A 161 -9.91 -7.81 -9.14
N ASN A 162 -9.17 -7.02 -8.39
CA ASN A 162 -8.39 -7.48 -7.24
C ASN A 162 -8.27 -6.37 -6.21
N PRO A 163 -8.13 -6.67 -4.91
CA PRO A 163 -7.83 -5.67 -3.89
C PRO A 163 -6.50 -4.95 -4.16
N VAL A 164 -6.45 -3.66 -3.82
CA VAL A 164 -5.23 -2.83 -3.83
C VAL A 164 -5.06 -2.18 -2.46
N LEU A 165 -3.84 -2.22 -1.93
CA LEU A 165 -3.49 -1.65 -0.64
C LEU A 165 -2.59 -0.42 -0.78
N ILE A 166 -2.96 0.65 -0.10
CA ILE A 166 -2.06 1.78 0.22
C ILE A 166 -1.53 1.54 1.64
N LEU A 167 -0.26 1.21 1.74
CA LEU A 167 0.43 0.97 3.01
C LEU A 167 1.20 2.21 3.41
N THR A 168 0.67 2.96 4.35
CA THR A 168 1.27 4.18 4.89
C THR A 168 1.46 4.05 6.41
N ASP A 169 1.92 5.09 7.06
CA ASP A 169 2.14 5.12 8.51
C ASP A 169 1.60 6.43 9.12
N GLY A 170 1.53 6.49 10.44
CA GLY A 170 0.97 7.64 11.16
C GLY A 170 1.73 8.94 10.93
N VAL A 171 3.05 8.91 10.63
CA VAL A 171 3.81 10.12 10.28
C VAL A 171 3.33 10.66 8.94
N MET A 172 3.29 9.79 7.93
CA MET A 172 2.79 10.15 6.60
C MET A 172 1.33 10.63 6.65
N GLY A 173 0.52 10.03 7.53
CA GLY A 173 -0.87 10.44 7.72
C GLY A 173 -1.03 11.86 8.27
N THR A 174 -0.14 12.28 9.16
CA THR A 174 -0.26 13.55 9.90
C THR A 174 0.52 14.72 9.31
N ILE A 175 1.58 14.48 8.54
CA ILE A 175 2.32 15.56 7.88
C ILE A 175 1.45 16.30 6.88
N MET A 176 1.70 17.61 6.75
CA MET A 176 1.01 18.47 5.79
C MET A 176 1.95 18.94 4.71
N GLU A 177 1.53 18.83 3.46
CA GLU A 177 2.30 19.28 2.30
C GLU A 177 1.40 19.93 1.24
N PRO A 178 1.94 20.82 0.41
CA PRO A 178 1.20 21.35 -0.73
C PRO A 178 1.11 20.29 -1.84
N VAL A 179 -0.11 19.87 -2.18
CA VAL A 179 -0.38 18.84 -3.19
C VAL A 179 -1.15 19.38 -4.39
N ALA A 180 -0.85 18.87 -5.56
CA ALA A 180 -1.65 19.04 -6.77
C ALA A 180 -2.67 17.89 -6.81
N LEU A 181 -3.95 18.23 -6.74
CA LEU A 181 -5.01 17.23 -6.81
C LEU A 181 -5.32 16.89 -8.28
N PRO A 182 -5.49 15.59 -8.62
CA PRO A 182 -5.94 15.21 -9.95
C PRO A 182 -7.37 15.71 -10.24
N PRO A 183 -7.80 15.77 -11.49
CA PRO A 183 -9.17 16.14 -11.81
C PRO A 183 -10.15 15.16 -11.16
N GLU A 184 -11.26 15.69 -10.64
CA GLU A 184 -12.35 14.88 -10.12
C GLU A 184 -13.11 14.26 -11.29
N ARG A 185 -13.37 12.96 -11.24
CA ARG A 185 -14.20 12.26 -12.22
C ARG A 185 -15.65 12.74 -12.12
N SER A 186 -16.24 13.08 -13.25
CA SER A 186 -17.63 13.50 -13.31
C SER A 186 -18.59 12.35 -12.96
N ALA A 187 -19.84 12.68 -12.67
CA ALA A 187 -20.88 11.67 -12.41
C ALA A 187 -21.07 10.72 -13.61
N GLU A 188 -20.95 11.25 -14.84
CA GLU A 188 -21.04 10.48 -16.08
C GLU A 188 -19.86 9.51 -16.23
N GLU A 189 -18.63 9.95 -15.93
CA GLU A 189 -17.44 9.09 -15.94
C GLU A 189 -17.55 7.98 -14.90
N VAL A 190 -18.00 8.28 -13.69
CA VAL A 190 -18.20 7.28 -12.63
C VAL A 190 -19.29 6.28 -13.03
N LYS A 191 -20.38 6.73 -13.66
CA LYS A 191 -21.42 5.86 -14.19
C LYS A 191 -20.87 4.95 -15.30
N ALA A 192 -20.06 5.49 -16.21
CA ALA A 192 -19.44 4.71 -17.27
C ALA A 192 -18.49 3.63 -16.72
N LEU A 193 -17.69 3.96 -15.69
CA LEU A 193 -16.84 2.98 -14.99
C LEU A 193 -17.64 1.86 -14.34
N LYS A 194 -18.78 2.18 -13.73
CA LYS A 194 -19.69 1.18 -13.16
C LYS A 194 -20.31 0.30 -14.24
N GLU A 195 -20.69 0.86 -15.39
CA GLU A 195 -21.25 0.10 -16.51
C GLU A 195 -20.23 -0.90 -17.11
N GLN A 196 -18.93 -0.60 -17.08
CA GLN A 196 -17.89 -1.55 -17.47
C GLN A 196 -17.88 -2.82 -16.61
N CYS A 197 -18.42 -2.75 -15.39
CA CYS A 197 -18.49 -3.87 -14.47
C CYS A 197 -19.71 -4.78 -14.73
N ARG A 198 -20.60 -4.41 -15.66
CA ARG A 198 -21.91 -5.03 -15.88
C ARG A 198 -21.85 -6.53 -16.15
N SER A 199 -20.78 -7.01 -16.78
CA SER A 199 -20.62 -8.42 -17.12
C SER A 199 -20.52 -9.34 -15.89
N TRP A 200 -20.07 -8.81 -14.76
CA TRP A 200 -19.84 -9.59 -13.54
C TRP A 200 -20.51 -9.03 -12.28
N ALA A 201 -20.90 -7.74 -12.28
CA ALA A 201 -21.46 -7.08 -11.10
C ALA A 201 -22.85 -7.60 -10.75
N ALA A 202 -23.16 -7.69 -9.46
CA ALA A 202 -24.45 -8.14 -8.93
C ALA A 202 -25.49 -7.00 -8.94
N ILE A 203 -25.88 -6.54 -10.13
CA ILE A 203 -26.78 -5.39 -10.33
C ILE A 203 -28.15 -5.77 -10.91
N GLY A 204 -28.45 -7.07 -11.01
CA GLY A 204 -29.72 -7.59 -11.56
C GLY A 204 -29.89 -7.31 -13.05
N HIS A 205 -29.92 -8.33 -13.87
CA HIS A 205 -30.29 -8.29 -15.29
C HIS A 205 -30.46 -9.72 -15.83
N ASP A 206 -30.94 -9.84 -17.05
CA ASP A 206 -31.38 -11.12 -17.61
C ASP A 206 -30.27 -12.07 -18.00
N SER A 207 -29.05 -11.58 -18.23
CA SER A 207 -27.93 -12.43 -18.60
C SER A 207 -26.60 -11.88 -18.11
N TYR A 208 -25.71 -12.80 -17.70
CA TYR A 208 -24.33 -12.51 -17.31
C TYR A 208 -23.38 -13.23 -18.26
N LYS A 209 -22.34 -12.55 -18.69
CA LYS A 209 -21.27 -13.11 -19.52
C LYS A 209 -20.20 -13.83 -18.69
N GLU A 210 -20.09 -13.46 -17.42
CA GLU A 210 -19.13 -14.02 -16.46
C GLU A 210 -19.86 -14.39 -15.16
N PRO A 211 -19.29 -15.27 -14.34
CA PRO A 211 -19.79 -15.53 -13.00
C PRO A 211 -19.91 -14.22 -12.22
N ARG A 212 -21.02 -14.05 -11.53
CA ARG A 212 -21.23 -12.88 -10.69
C ARG A 212 -20.22 -12.83 -9.56
N ALA A 213 -19.81 -11.63 -9.17
CA ALA A 213 -19.12 -11.41 -7.93
C ALA A 213 -20.09 -11.63 -6.76
N THR A 214 -20.21 -12.86 -6.34
CA THR A 214 -20.99 -13.26 -5.18
C THR A 214 -20.04 -13.74 -4.09
N ILE A 215 -20.54 -13.88 -2.89
CA ILE A 215 -19.86 -14.65 -1.86
C ILE A 215 -19.55 -16.00 -2.48
N ASP A 216 -18.29 -16.30 -2.67
CA ASP A 216 -17.81 -17.57 -3.18
C ASP A 216 -17.96 -18.59 -2.04
N ALA A 217 -19.19 -19.04 -1.83
CA ALA A 217 -19.56 -19.97 -0.76
C ALA A 217 -19.07 -21.40 -1.03
N GLY A 218 -18.09 -21.56 -1.88
CA GLY A 218 -17.45 -22.81 -2.14
C GLY A 218 -17.45 -23.17 -3.63
N ARG A 219 -16.33 -22.93 -4.25
CA ARG A 219 -15.97 -23.63 -5.46
C ARG A 219 -15.58 -25.05 -5.06
N TRP A 220 -16.58 -25.93 -4.97
CA TRP A 220 -16.38 -27.33 -4.64
C TRP A 220 -15.63 -28.10 -5.75
N ASP A 221 -15.49 -27.49 -6.94
CA ASP A 221 -14.69 -28.01 -8.03
C ASP A 221 -13.22 -27.61 -7.84
N THR A 222 -12.40 -28.56 -7.38
CA THR A 222 -10.96 -28.39 -7.14
C THR A 222 -10.19 -28.00 -8.40
N LYS A 223 -10.63 -28.47 -9.60
CA LYS A 223 -9.98 -28.11 -10.88
C LYS A 223 -10.27 -26.67 -11.28
N GLU A 224 -11.49 -26.17 -11.01
CA GLU A 224 -11.81 -24.76 -11.26
C GLU A 224 -11.04 -23.86 -10.29
N GLN A 225 -10.92 -24.25 -9.03
CA GLN A 225 -10.10 -23.52 -8.06
C GLN A 225 -8.63 -23.44 -8.51
N GLU A 226 -8.05 -24.55 -8.95
CA GLU A 226 -6.69 -24.58 -9.49
C GLU A 226 -6.55 -23.66 -10.71
N ARG A 227 -7.49 -23.70 -11.66
CA ARG A 227 -7.51 -22.80 -12.83
C ARG A 227 -7.59 -21.35 -12.42
N SER A 228 -8.39 -21.03 -11.40
CA SER A 228 -8.50 -19.67 -10.85
C SER A 228 -7.18 -19.18 -10.25
N CYS A 229 -6.50 -20.03 -9.48
CA CYS A 229 -5.20 -19.71 -8.90
C CYS A 229 -4.13 -19.48 -9.99
N LYS A 230 -4.10 -20.30 -11.03
CA LYS A 230 -3.18 -20.14 -12.17
C LYS A 230 -3.41 -18.82 -12.91
N ARG A 231 -4.68 -18.46 -13.18
CA ARG A 231 -5.02 -17.15 -13.78
C ARG A 231 -4.59 -15.98 -12.90
N ALA A 232 -4.77 -16.10 -11.58
CA ALA A 232 -4.36 -15.09 -10.63
C ALA A 232 -2.83 -14.95 -10.59
N GLU A 233 -2.09 -16.06 -10.61
CA GLU A 233 -0.63 -16.05 -10.66
C GLU A 233 -0.09 -15.35 -11.92
N GLU A 234 -0.66 -15.62 -13.10
CA GLU A 234 -0.28 -14.93 -14.33
C GLU A 234 -0.57 -13.41 -14.26
N LEU A 235 -1.69 -13.02 -13.67
CA LEU A 235 -1.99 -11.61 -13.42
C LEU A 235 -0.91 -10.97 -12.51
N TYR A 236 -0.55 -11.61 -11.41
CA TYR A 236 0.43 -11.07 -10.46
C TYR A 236 1.82 -10.92 -11.07
N LYS A 237 2.23 -11.87 -11.92
CA LYS A 237 3.50 -11.80 -12.68
C LYS A 237 3.53 -10.65 -13.69
N SER A 238 2.37 -10.20 -14.17
CA SER A 238 2.28 -9.10 -15.13
C SER A 238 2.41 -7.71 -14.52
N TRP A 239 2.35 -7.60 -13.21
CA TRP A 239 2.39 -6.28 -12.55
C TRP A 239 3.79 -5.68 -12.56
N PRO A 240 3.94 -4.41 -12.97
CA PRO A 240 5.20 -3.71 -12.84
C PRO A 240 5.53 -3.41 -11.38
N SER A 241 6.80 -3.47 -11.04
CA SER A 241 7.34 -2.94 -9.79
C SER A 241 7.95 -1.57 -10.02
N GLU A 242 7.95 -0.73 -8.98
CA GLU A 242 8.50 0.62 -9.04
C GLU A 242 9.41 0.90 -7.84
N ALA A 243 10.55 1.55 -8.11
CA ALA A 243 11.46 2.07 -7.09
C ALA A 243 12.00 3.46 -7.46
N GLU A 244 12.32 4.25 -6.46
CA GLU A 244 13.15 5.43 -6.59
C GLU A 244 14.61 5.05 -6.30
N THR A 245 15.53 5.48 -7.16
CA THR A 245 16.96 5.21 -6.99
C THR A 245 17.78 6.49 -7.08
N MET A 246 18.89 6.55 -6.37
CA MET A 246 19.86 7.64 -6.49
C MET A 246 21.29 7.12 -6.26
N TYR A 247 22.23 7.61 -7.05
CA TYR A 247 23.67 7.44 -6.86
C TYR A 247 24.13 5.98 -6.76
N LEU A 248 23.59 5.08 -7.58
CA LEU A 248 23.95 3.65 -7.53
C LEU A 248 25.26 3.34 -8.28
N ASP A 249 25.62 4.14 -9.29
CA ASP A 249 26.73 3.85 -10.21
C ASP A 249 28.10 3.72 -9.54
N ASP A 250 28.33 4.42 -8.42
CA ASP A 250 29.57 4.41 -7.68
C ASP A 250 29.40 4.09 -6.19
N ALA A 251 28.25 3.55 -5.80
CA ALA A 251 27.92 3.29 -4.40
C ALA A 251 28.78 2.16 -3.81
N GLU A 252 29.30 2.40 -2.60
CA GLU A 252 29.94 1.37 -1.76
C GLU A 252 28.97 0.85 -0.67
N ILE A 253 28.05 1.68 -0.22
CA ILE A 253 26.93 1.31 0.66
C ILE A 253 25.65 1.75 0.00
N VAL A 254 24.61 0.90 0.02
CA VAL A 254 23.27 1.26 -0.43
C VAL A 254 22.34 1.32 0.76
N VAL A 255 21.66 2.46 0.94
CA VAL A 255 20.64 2.62 1.99
C VAL A 255 19.26 2.42 1.38
N THR A 256 18.43 1.65 2.04
CA THR A 256 17.07 1.39 1.60
C THR A 256 16.07 1.56 2.73
N GLY A 257 14.80 1.71 2.39
CA GLY A 257 13.66 1.83 3.28
C GLY A 257 12.42 2.20 2.49
N TYR A 258 11.24 2.04 3.04
CA TYR A 258 9.98 2.41 2.39
C TYR A 258 9.23 3.48 3.20
N GLY A 259 8.18 4.07 2.63
CA GLY A 259 7.37 5.07 3.31
C GLY A 259 8.20 6.20 3.93
N ILE A 260 7.92 6.51 5.19
CA ILE A 260 8.64 7.56 5.92
C ILE A 260 10.12 7.24 6.14
N CYS A 261 10.48 5.97 6.41
CA CYS A 261 11.87 5.56 6.54
C CYS A 261 12.65 5.76 5.24
N GLY A 262 12.04 5.46 4.08
CA GLY A 262 12.62 5.77 2.78
C GLY A 262 12.86 7.27 2.57
N ARG A 263 11.93 8.12 3.01
CA ARG A 263 12.10 9.59 2.97
C ARG A 263 13.27 10.06 3.83
N ILE A 264 13.40 9.52 5.04
CA ILE A 264 14.49 9.85 5.97
C ILE A 264 15.83 9.36 5.41
N ALA A 265 15.90 8.12 4.92
CA ALA A 265 17.06 7.52 4.29
C ALA A 265 17.53 8.34 3.08
N ARG A 266 16.61 8.75 2.20
CA ARG A 266 16.93 9.64 1.06
C ARG A 266 17.60 10.94 1.51
N SER A 267 17.10 11.55 2.58
CA SER A 267 17.69 12.78 3.13
C SER A 267 19.09 12.54 3.72
N ALA A 268 19.28 11.42 4.42
CA ALA A 268 20.59 11.02 4.96
C ALA A 268 21.62 10.79 3.84
N VAL A 269 21.23 10.05 2.79
CA VAL A 269 22.11 9.79 1.63
C VAL A 269 22.55 11.09 0.94
N LYS A 270 21.62 12.03 0.69
CA LYS A 270 21.98 13.33 0.10
C LYS A 270 23.03 14.08 0.92
N LEU A 271 22.93 14.06 2.25
CA LEU A 271 23.90 14.72 3.12
C LEU A 271 25.25 13.97 3.17
N LEU A 272 25.25 12.65 3.14
CA LEU A 272 26.46 11.84 3.08
C LEU A 272 27.18 12.07 1.76
N ARG A 273 26.46 12.12 0.64
CA ARG A 273 27.01 12.47 -0.68
C ARG A 273 27.62 13.86 -0.72
N ALA A 274 26.98 14.85 -0.11
CA ALA A 274 27.53 16.20 0.00
C ALA A 274 28.83 16.25 0.81
N LYS A 275 29.10 15.23 1.65
CA LYS A 275 30.36 15.05 2.40
C LYS A 275 31.37 14.14 1.70
N GLY A 276 31.12 13.72 0.46
CA GLY A 276 32.01 12.91 -0.37
C GLY A 276 31.92 11.40 -0.16
N HIS A 277 30.96 10.90 0.65
CA HIS A 277 30.77 9.46 0.84
C HIS A 277 30.02 8.84 -0.36
N LYS A 278 30.47 7.68 -0.83
CA LYS A 278 29.88 6.94 -1.94
C LYS A 278 28.72 6.07 -1.46
N VAL A 279 27.56 6.69 -1.24
CA VAL A 279 26.36 6.04 -0.72
C VAL A 279 25.24 6.13 -1.73
N GLY A 280 24.67 4.98 -2.11
CA GLY A 280 23.51 4.86 -2.98
C GLY A 280 22.20 4.79 -2.19
N PHE A 281 21.09 4.92 -2.89
CA PHE A 281 19.76 4.85 -2.31
C PHE A 281 18.80 4.07 -3.20
N ILE A 282 17.99 3.20 -2.59
CA ILE A 282 16.86 2.52 -3.20
C ILE A 282 15.65 2.67 -2.28
N ARG A 283 14.51 3.07 -2.84
CA ARG A 283 13.24 3.10 -2.14
C ARG A 283 12.17 2.38 -2.96
N PRO A 284 11.69 1.23 -2.54
CA PRO A 284 10.50 0.63 -3.13
C PRO A 284 9.31 1.59 -3.03
N LYS A 285 8.63 1.84 -4.15
CA LYS A 285 7.33 2.50 -4.23
C LYS A 285 6.21 1.46 -4.20
N THR A 286 6.43 0.33 -4.89
CA THR A 286 5.64 -0.88 -4.74
C THR A 286 6.34 -1.82 -3.77
N LEU A 287 5.61 -2.31 -2.77
CA LEU A 287 6.11 -3.34 -1.86
C LEU A 287 5.68 -4.73 -2.36
N TYR A 288 4.60 -4.80 -3.12
CA TYR A 288 4.27 -5.94 -3.95
C TYR A 288 3.66 -5.45 -5.29
N PRO A 289 4.21 -5.87 -6.43
CA PRO A 289 5.45 -6.64 -6.54
C PRO A 289 6.67 -5.87 -6.03
N PHE A 290 7.59 -6.59 -5.39
CA PHE A 290 8.84 -6.01 -4.92
C PHE A 290 9.77 -5.71 -6.12
N PRO A 291 10.48 -4.57 -6.16
CA PRO A 291 11.38 -4.20 -7.27
C PRO A 291 12.72 -4.97 -7.22
N ALA A 292 12.65 -6.30 -7.24
CA ALA A 292 13.79 -7.19 -7.07
C ALA A 292 14.91 -6.93 -8.09
N ASP A 293 14.56 -6.61 -9.33
CA ASP A 293 15.53 -6.37 -10.41
C ASP A 293 16.44 -5.18 -10.12
N VAL A 294 15.93 -4.15 -9.41
CA VAL A 294 16.74 -2.98 -9.00
C VAL A 294 17.82 -3.39 -8.02
N TYR A 295 17.50 -4.26 -7.05
CA TYR A 295 18.48 -4.76 -6.08
C TYR A 295 19.42 -5.79 -6.73
N ALA A 296 18.91 -6.68 -7.57
CA ALA A 296 19.70 -7.68 -8.28
C ALA A 296 20.74 -7.07 -9.23
N GLY A 297 20.43 -5.88 -9.77
CA GLY A 297 21.29 -5.13 -10.68
C GLY A 297 22.40 -4.33 -10.02
N LEU A 298 22.55 -4.37 -8.69
CA LEU A 298 23.66 -3.69 -8.00
C LEU A 298 25.02 -4.29 -8.38
N ASP A 299 26.03 -3.43 -8.46
CA ASP A 299 27.44 -3.84 -8.67
C ASP A 299 28.04 -4.34 -7.35
N PHE A 300 27.97 -5.66 -7.13
CA PHE A 300 28.44 -6.29 -5.88
C PHE A 300 29.96 -6.42 -5.77
N ASP A 301 30.71 -6.10 -6.81
CA ASP A 301 32.17 -5.93 -6.68
C ASP A 301 32.49 -4.62 -5.93
N ARG A 302 31.56 -3.68 -5.92
CA ARG A 302 31.67 -2.36 -5.30
C ARG A 302 30.82 -2.20 -4.07
N VAL A 303 29.55 -2.64 -4.12
CA VAL A 303 28.61 -2.53 -2.99
C VAL A 303 28.99 -3.55 -1.91
N LYS A 304 29.48 -3.02 -0.79
CA LYS A 304 29.97 -3.82 0.35
C LYS A 304 28.84 -4.23 1.30
N ALA A 305 27.80 -3.40 1.42
CA ALA A 305 26.64 -3.69 2.27
C ALA A 305 25.39 -2.90 1.85
N ILE A 306 24.23 -3.42 2.20
CA ILE A 306 22.96 -2.71 2.15
C ILE A 306 22.54 -2.40 3.59
N LEU A 307 22.12 -1.15 3.86
CA LEU A 307 21.53 -0.73 5.13
C LEU A 307 20.01 -0.61 4.96
N ASP A 308 19.26 -1.50 5.58
CA ASP A 308 17.80 -1.45 5.63
C ASP A 308 17.31 -0.62 6.81
N VAL A 309 16.44 0.34 6.56
CA VAL A 309 15.92 1.31 7.53
C VAL A 309 14.43 1.10 7.71
N GLU A 310 14.02 0.60 8.87
CA GLU A 310 12.61 0.32 9.16
C GLU A 310 12.18 0.80 10.56
N MET A 311 10.91 1.17 10.73
CA MET A 311 10.27 1.33 12.04
C MET A 311 9.58 0.03 12.46
N CYS A 312 10.34 -1.07 12.42
CA CYS A 312 9.92 -2.42 12.78
C CYS A 312 11.07 -3.21 13.42
N ILE A 313 10.80 -3.94 14.50
CA ILE A 313 11.73 -4.89 15.11
C ILE A 313 10.98 -6.20 15.33
N PRO A 314 11.42 -7.32 14.73
CA PRO A 314 12.52 -7.44 13.76
C PRO A 314 12.21 -6.77 12.42
N ALA A 315 13.24 -6.48 11.63
CA ALA A 315 13.09 -6.01 10.24
C ALA A 315 12.30 -7.01 9.39
N GLN A 316 11.49 -6.53 8.47
CA GLN A 316 10.64 -7.39 7.63
C GLN A 316 10.97 -7.30 6.13
N MET A 317 11.29 -6.10 5.63
CA MET A 317 11.65 -5.92 4.23
C MET A 317 12.99 -6.60 3.89
N VAL A 318 13.86 -6.77 4.88
CA VAL A 318 15.15 -7.48 4.76
C VAL A 318 15.04 -8.85 4.06
N ASP A 319 13.93 -9.56 4.24
CA ASP A 319 13.73 -10.88 3.61
C ASP A 319 13.57 -10.77 2.08
N ASP A 320 12.82 -9.77 1.60
CA ASP A 320 12.69 -9.52 0.17
C ASP A 320 14.00 -8.99 -0.45
N ILE A 321 14.73 -8.16 0.28
CA ILE A 321 16.06 -7.69 -0.16
C ILE A 321 17.00 -8.89 -0.30
N ARG A 322 17.06 -9.76 0.71
CA ARG A 322 17.90 -10.97 0.72
C ARG A 322 17.60 -11.88 -0.47
N LEU A 323 16.32 -12.14 -0.73
CA LEU A 323 15.88 -12.91 -1.89
C LEU A 323 16.31 -12.24 -3.21
N ALA A 324 16.17 -10.92 -3.32
CA ALA A 324 16.50 -10.19 -4.53
C ALA A 324 18.01 -10.18 -4.83
N ILE A 325 18.86 -10.05 -3.81
CA ILE A 325 20.31 -10.02 -3.98
C ILE A 325 20.99 -11.39 -3.93
N ASN A 326 20.24 -12.44 -3.55
CA ASN A 326 20.76 -13.80 -3.38
C ASN A 326 22.00 -13.85 -2.46
N ASP A 327 21.93 -13.16 -1.30
CA ASP A 327 22.97 -13.06 -0.28
C ASP A 327 24.36 -12.58 -0.78
N ARG A 328 24.43 -11.86 -1.92
CA ARG A 328 25.69 -11.40 -2.52
C ARG A 328 26.45 -10.34 -1.70
N CYS A 329 25.80 -9.66 -0.77
CA CYS A 329 26.47 -8.78 0.20
C CYS A 329 25.72 -8.81 1.54
N PRO A 330 26.37 -8.39 2.65
CA PRO A 330 25.69 -8.23 3.94
C PRO A 330 24.55 -7.24 3.87
N ILE A 331 23.46 -7.56 4.61
CA ILE A 331 22.36 -6.62 4.88
C ILE A 331 22.42 -6.27 6.36
N GLU A 332 22.67 -5.01 6.65
CA GLU A 332 22.65 -4.45 8.01
C GLU A 332 21.34 -3.67 8.20
N THR A 333 20.94 -3.46 9.44
CA THR A 333 19.66 -2.83 9.74
C THR A 333 19.83 -1.63 10.67
N CYS A 334 18.96 -0.61 10.48
CA CYS A 334 18.82 0.53 11.38
C CYS A 334 17.33 0.63 11.75
N LEU A 335 16.99 0.22 12.97
CA LEU A 335 15.62 -0.09 13.35
C LEU A 335 15.16 0.70 14.57
N HIS A 336 13.87 1.08 14.52
CA HIS A 336 13.08 1.48 15.69
C HIS A 336 11.78 0.68 15.76
N ALA A 337 11.10 0.74 16.90
CA ALA A 337 9.79 0.12 17.09
C ALA A 337 8.98 0.89 18.14
N GLY A 338 7.72 0.52 18.33
CA GLY A 338 6.86 1.05 19.39
C GLY A 338 6.47 2.52 19.26
N GLY A 339 6.80 3.16 18.14
CA GLY A 339 6.47 4.56 17.88
C GLY A 339 7.65 5.53 17.94
N GLU A 340 8.83 5.03 18.20
CA GLU A 340 10.06 5.82 18.05
C GLU A 340 10.31 6.08 16.55
N ILE A 341 10.44 7.37 16.22
CA ILE A 341 10.62 7.79 14.82
C ILE A 341 12.11 7.82 14.51
N MET A 342 12.49 7.18 13.42
CA MET A 342 13.86 7.15 12.91
C MET A 342 14.45 8.54 12.73
N GLY A 343 15.60 8.78 13.29
CA GLY A 343 16.37 10.01 13.11
C GLY A 343 17.27 9.96 11.89
N ARG A 344 17.31 11.03 11.09
CA ARG A 344 18.26 11.12 9.96
C ARG A 344 19.73 10.98 10.41
N GLY A 345 20.08 11.52 11.59
CA GLY A 345 21.40 11.39 12.19
C GLY A 345 21.80 9.95 12.43
N GLU A 346 20.88 9.15 12.97
CA GLU A 346 21.09 7.74 13.25
C GLU A 346 21.40 6.93 11.99
N VAL A 347 20.65 7.17 10.90
CA VAL A 347 20.92 6.54 9.61
C VAL A 347 22.31 6.92 9.10
N MET A 348 22.71 8.21 9.22
CA MET A 348 24.03 8.67 8.82
C MET A 348 25.15 8.01 9.64
N ASP A 349 24.95 7.84 10.95
CA ASP A 349 25.92 7.22 11.84
C ASP A 349 26.04 5.71 11.58
N ALA A 350 24.93 5.04 11.28
CA ALA A 350 24.94 3.64 10.85
C ALA A 350 25.75 3.45 9.55
N VAL A 351 25.55 4.32 8.55
CA VAL A 351 26.31 4.27 7.30
C VAL A 351 27.79 4.51 7.53
N ARG A 352 28.19 5.49 8.38
CA ARG A 352 29.61 5.76 8.69
C ARG A 352 30.30 4.54 9.27
N LYS A 353 29.64 3.86 10.23
CA LYS A 353 30.18 2.63 10.81
C LYS A 353 30.40 1.52 9.76
N LEU A 354 29.57 1.47 8.71
CA LEU A 354 29.76 0.50 7.62
C LEU A 354 30.90 0.89 6.69
N LEU A 355 31.13 2.18 6.47
CA LEU A 355 32.23 2.68 5.64
C LEU A 355 33.60 2.53 6.31
N GLU A 356 33.65 2.42 7.64
CA GLU A 356 34.87 2.24 8.44
C GLU A 356 35.33 0.77 8.53
N ARG A 357 34.45 -0.17 8.13
CA ARG A 357 34.77 -1.61 8.04
C ARG A 357 35.44 -1.95 6.71
#